data_19c672658dc1a46d12abafd50fcca78f
#
_entry.id   19c672658dc1a46d12abafd50fcca78f
#
_cell.length_a   1.000
_cell.length_b   1.000
_cell.length_c   1.000
_cell.angle_alpha   90.00
_cell.angle_beta   90.00
_cell.angle_gamma   90.00
#
_symmetry.space_group_name_H-M   'P 1'
#
loop_
_entity.id
_entity.type
_entity.pdbx_description
1 polymer ?
#
loop_
_entity_poly.entity_id
_entity_poly.type
_entity_poly.pdbx_seq_one_letter_code
_entity_poly.pdbx_strand_id
1 'polypeptide(L)'
;MGRKNALTDEEKGKISAFKEQGLSNREIARKVGRSPAVVDNFVKKGDDYGKKKSPGRPPALTPRTKRAIRAAAANSTSGTRRLRQEFAPGSSHVTVWKALKETGNLQYEKMKSAPKLTKNHERLRAEFADQHQTWTHEWNTIIWSDEKKFNLDGPDGLAFYWHDLRTQPRCFSKRNFGGGSVMIWAGFSAFGKTSLAFVDGRMNSIGYQAMMAEHLLPYLNRFQAANLTFMQDNASVHASASTKTWFAQRGISLLQWPACSPDLNPIENLWGQLVRRVYADCRQFHNVNDLKAAIQVAWDEVTADQLTNLVNSMPKRMNLLIKSGGMSIKY
;
A
#
# COMPACT_ATOMS: atom_id res chain seq x y z
N MET A 1 26.22 -20.49 44.66
CA MET A 1 27.69 -20.32 44.42
C MET A 1 27.90 -19.73 43.03
N GLY A 2 28.50 -18.52 42.95
CA GLY A 2 28.79 -17.83 41.68
C GLY A 2 29.75 -18.68 40.82
N ARG A 3 29.55 -18.69 39.51
CA ARG A 3 30.50 -19.29 38.54
C ARG A 3 31.84 -18.53 38.68
N LYS A 4 32.89 -19.22 39.14
CA LYS A 4 34.24 -18.67 39.11
C LYS A 4 34.63 -18.37 37.65
N ASN A 5 35.37 -17.28 37.43
CA ASN A 5 35.81 -16.82 36.11
C ASN A 5 36.58 -17.96 35.34
N ALA A 6 36.47 -17.92 33.99
CA ALA A 6 37.24 -18.80 33.13
C ALA A 6 38.75 -18.69 33.44
N LEU A 7 39.52 -19.72 33.05
CA LEU A 7 40.98 -19.68 33.19
C LEU A 7 41.55 -18.53 32.37
N THR A 8 42.46 -17.76 32.98
CA THR A 8 43.24 -16.74 32.27
C THR A 8 44.28 -17.43 31.37
N ASP A 9 44.84 -16.72 30.41
CA ASP A 9 45.85 -17.28 29.51
C ASP A 9 47.13 -17.63 30.26
N GLU A 10 47.46 -16.90 31.33
CA GLU A 10 48.56 -17.25 32.24
C GLU A 10 48.31 -18.57 33.01
N GLU A 11 47.08 -18.74 33.50
CA GLU A 11 46.72 -19.98 34.19
C GLU A 11 46.74 -21.18 33.23
N LYS A 12 46.27 -21.02 31.96
CA LYS A 12 46.34 -22.04 30.91
C LYS A 12 47.78 -22.42 30.60
N GLY A 13 48.68 -21.42 30.47
CA GLY A 13 50.12 -21.63 30.28
C GLY A 13 50.75 -22.42 31.42
N LYS A 14 50.45 -22.05 32.66
CA LYS A 14 50.93 -22.79 33.85
C LYS A 14 50.43 -24.23 33.90
N ILE A 15 49.17 -24.48 33.58
CA ILE A 15 48.59 -25.82 33.52
C ILE A 15 49.29 -26.67 32.45
N SER A 16 49.54 -26.12 31.26
CA SER A 16 50.23 -26.84 30.17
C SER A 16 51.69 -27.20 30.60
N ALA A 17 52.43 -26.22 31.09
CA ALA A 17 53.82 -26.43 31.55
C ALA A 17 53.92 -27.49 32.67
N PHE A 18 53.04 -27.45 33.67
CA PHE A 18 53.03 -28.41 34.75
C PHE A 18 52.59 -29.81 34.23
N LYS A 19 51.75 -29.87 33.19
CA LYS A 19 51.35 -31.14 32.59
C LYS A 19 52.49 -31.79 31.81
N GLU A 20 53.32 -31.03 31.11
CA GLU A 20 54.55 -31.46 30.45
C GLU A 20 55.60 -31.99 31.46
N GLN A 21 55.65 -31.43 32.66
CA GLN A 21 56.47 -31.92 33.74
C GLN A 21 55.95 -33.18 34.41
N GLY A 22 54.84 -33.76 33.92
CA GLY A 22 54.32 -35.05 34.41
C GLY A 22 53.43 -34.94 35.67
N LEU A 23 53.09 -33.72 36.16
CA LEU A 23 52.28 -33.56 37.35
C LEU A 23 50.83 -34.07 37.12
N SER A 24 50.26 -34.61 38.20
CA SER A 24 48.84 -35.04 38.18
C SER A 24 47.91 -33.80 38.16
N ASN A 25 46.73 -33.95 37.55
CA ASN A 25 45.74 -32.84 37.47
C ASN A 25 45.33 -32.31 38.85
N ARG A 26 45.42 -33.11 39.92
CA ARG A 26 45.16 -32.73 41.32
C ARG A 26 46.25 -31.83 41.87
N GLU A 27 47.52 -32.14 41.58
CA GLU A 27 48.67 -31.36 41.98
C GLU A 27 48.72 -30.02 41.24
N ILE A 28 48.47 -30.02 39.92
CA ILE A 28 48.33 -28.84 39.09
C ILE A 28 47.21 -27.93 39.64
N ALA A 29 46.07 -28.49 39.98
CA ALA A 29 44.95 -27.75 40.55
C ALA A 29 45.31 -27.01 41.86
N ARG A 30 46.07 -27.64 42.75
CA ARG A 30 46.57 -27.04 43.97
C ARG A 30 47.55 -25.88 43.68
N LYS A 31 48.47 -26.07 42.73
CA LYS A 31 49.47 -25.06 42.37
C LYS A 31 48.87 -23.84 41.69
N VAL A 32 47.80 -24.04 40.86
CA VAL A 32 47.13 -22.97 40.12
C VAL A 32 45.97 -22.36 40.92
N GLY A 33 45.58 -22.91 42.08
CA GLY A 33 44.49 -22.44 42.91
C GLY A 33 43.11 -22.60 42.29
N ARG A 34 42.98 -23.65 41.46
CA ARG A 34 41.71 -24.00 40.75
C ARG A 34 41.23 -25.38 41.15
N SER A 35 39.97 -25.70 40.85
CA SER A 35 39.44 -27.05 41.10
C SER A 35 40.04 -28.09 40.14
N PRO A 36 40.26 -29.34 40.56
CA PRO A 36 40.72 -30.40 39.67
C PRO A 36 39.84 -30.58 38.41
N ALA A 37 38.52 -30.39 38.55
CA ALA A 37 37.58 -30.51 37.41
C ALA A 37 37.82 -29.42 36.33
N VAL A 38 38.27 -28.22 36.71
CA VAL A 38 38.60 -27.17 35.76
C VAL A 38 39.88 -27.52 35.01
N VAL A 39 40.88 -28.02 35.69
CA VAL A 39 42.14 -28.48 35.09
C VAL A 39 41.89 -29.66 34.17
N ASP A 40 41.15 -30.67 34.60
CA ASP A 40 40.74 -31.82 33.75
C ASP A 40 40.02 -31.39 32.49
N ASN A 41 39.08 -30.43 32.63
CA ASN A 41 38.32 -29.91 31.50
C ASN A 41 39.21 -29.13 30.51
N PHE A 42 40.19 -28.39 31.01
CA PHE A 42 41.18 -27.70 30.17
C PHE A 42 42.08 -28.70 29.44
N VAL A 43 42.68 -29.60 30.17
CA VAL A 43 43.57 -30.63 29.60
C VAL A 43 42.86 -31.51 28.56
N LYS A 44 41.57 -31.84 28.77
CA LYS A 44 40.76 -32.63 27.79
C LYS A 44 40.37 -31.85 26.55
N LYS A 45 40.14 -30.53 26.66
CA LYS A 45 39.64 -29.73 25.56
C LYS A 45 40.70 -28.93 24.82
N GLY A 46 41.87 -28.74 25.42
CA GLY A 46 42.95 -27.96 24.81
C GLY A 46 42.44 -26.60 24.30
N ASP A 47 42.72 -26.32 23.05
CA ASP A 47 42.32 -25.06 22.37
C ASP A 47 40.83 -24.83 22.29
N ASP A 48 39.99 -25.81 22.51
CA ASP A 48 38.53 -25.71 22.54
C ASP A 48 37.95 -25.35 23.91
N TYR A 49 38.83 -25.19 24.93
CA TYR A 49 38.41 -24.78 26.26
C TYR A 49 37.75 -23.39 26.23
N GLY A 50 36.54 -23.30 26.76
CA GLY A 50 35.79 -22.04 26.81
C GLY A 50 35.04 -21.68 25.53
N LYS A 51 35.26 -22.36 24.39
CA LYS A 51 34.56 -22.08 23.12
C LYS A 51 33.08 -22.54 23.10
N LYS A 52 32.69 -23.48 23.96
CA LYS A 52 31.31 -23.95 24.04
C LYS A 52 30.40 -22.88 24.63
N LYS A 53 29.66 -22.21 23.78
CA LYS A 53 28.55 -21.36 24.23
C LYS A 53 27.44 -22.22 24.82
N SER A 54 26.88 -21.79 25.94
CA SER A 54 25.67 -22.42 26.49
C SER A 54 24.60 -22.41 25.41
N PRO A 55 23.84 -23.51 25.20
CA PRO A 55 22.78 -23.55 24.20
C PRO A 55 21.66 -22.51 24.43
N GLY A 56 21.71 -21.75 25.52
CA GLY A 56 20.72 -20.73 25.84
C GLY A 56 19.36 -21.33 26.28
N ARG A 57 18.38 -20.48 26.42
CA ARG A 57 17.02 -20.89 26.73
C ARG A 57 16.39 -21.59 25.51
N PRO A 58 15.75 -22.75 25.66
CA PRO A 58 15.06 -23.42 24.58
C PRO A 58 14.07 -22.48 23.87
N PRO A 59 13.91 -22.59 22.54
CA PRO A 59 12.96 -21.77 21.80
C PRO A 59 11.53 -22.00 22.33
N ALA A 60 10.78 -20.90 22.55
CA ALA A 60 9.40 -20.96 23.03
C ALA A 60 8.42 -21.58 22.03
N LEU A 61 8.78 -21.64 20.75
CA LEU A 61 7.98 -22.24 19.68
C LEU A 61 8.79 -23.27 18.94
N THR A 62 8.21 -24.46 18.75
CA THR A 62 8.82 -25.52 17.94
C THR A 62 8.79 -25.14 16.44
N PRO A 63 9.65 -25.73 15.58
CA PRO A 63 9.58 -25.53 14.13
C PRO A 63 8.20 -25.91 13.54
N ARG A 64 7.54 -26.93 14.07
CA ARG A 64 6.19 -27.35 13.67
C ARG A 64 5.17 -26.27 13.99
N THR A 65 5.19 -25.73 15.22
CA THR A 65 4.29 -24.65 15.67
C THR A 65 4.50 -23.37 14.83
N LYS A 66 5.75 -23.00 14.53
CA LYS A 66 6.06 -21.86 13.67
C LYS A 66 5.45 -22.02 12.27
N ARG A 67 5.56 -23.23 11.67
CA ARG A 67 4.96 -23.53 10.36
C ARG A 67 3.43 -23.43 10.39
N ALA A 68 2.78 -23.98 11.42
CA ALA A 68 1.33 -23.93 11.58
C ALA A 68 0.83 -22.46 11.73
N ILE A 69 1.50 -21.66 12.55
CA ILE A 69 1.21 -20.24 12.73
C ILE A 69 1.32 -19.48 11.40
N ARG A 70 2.38 -19.73 10.62
CA ARG A 70 2.59 -19.08 9.32
C ARG A 70 1.52 -19.46 8.30
N ALA A 71 1.18 -20.74 8.22
CA ALA A 71 0.13 -21.23 7.35
C ALA A 71 -1.24 -20.61 7.69
N ALA A 72 -1.58 -20.54 8.97
CA ALA A 72 -2.83 -19.93 9.44
C ALA A 72 -2.86 -18.39 9.27
N ALA A 73 -1.70 -17.74 9.30
CA ALA A 73 -1.59 -16.29 9.08
C ALA A 73 -1.63 -15.91 7.60
N ALA A 74 -1.15 -16.77 6.72
CA ALA A 74 -1.04 -16.49 5.28
C ALA A 74 -2.41 -16.17 4.68
N ASN A 75 -2.52 -14.98 4.05
CA ASN A 75 -3.75 -14.47 3.43
C ASN A 75 -4.98 -14.45 4.36
N SER A 76 -4.77 -14.33 5.68
CA SER A 76 -5.83 -14.26 6.68
C SER A 76 -5.84 -12.93 7.44
N THR A 77 -6.98 -12.60 8.02
CA THR A 77 -7.15 -11.42 8.90
C THR A 77 -6.83 -11.73 10.37
N SER A 78 -6.32 -12.93 10.67
CA SER A 78 -6.06 -13.38 12.03
C SER A 78 -4.91 -12.62 12.68
N GLY A 79 -5.22 -11.85 13.72
CA GLY A 79 -4.21 -11.15 14.52
C GLY A 79 -3.34 -12.10 15.36
N THR A 80 -2.17 -11.63 15.76
CA THR A 80 -1.19 -12.41 16.55
C THR A 80 -1.74 -12.93 17.89
N ARG A 81 -2.71 -12.24 18.49
CA ARG A 81 -3.38 -12.69 19.73
C ARG A 81 -4.22 -13.94 19.48
N ARG A 82 -4.99 -13.98 18.38
CA ARG A 82 -5.80 -15.14 18.00
C ARG A 82 -4.93 -16.33 17.63
N LEU A 83 -3.90 -16.12 16.79
CA LEU A 83 -2.94 -17.13 16.42
C LEU A 83 -2.21 -17.73 17.66
N ARG A 84 -1.89 -16.88 18.64
CA ARG A 84 -1.34 -17.33 19.92
C ARG A 84 -2.28 -18.27 20.67
N GLN A 85 -3.56 -17.87 20.81
CA GLN A 85 -4.54 -18.68 21.52
C GLN A 85 -4.72 -20.06 20.90
N GLU A 86 -4.70 -20.13 19.57
CA GLU A 86 -4.97 -21.35 18.80
C GLU A 86 -3.73 -22.28 18.74
N PHE A 87 -2.53 -21.74 18.48
CA PHE A 87 -1.35 -22.54 18.18
C PHE A 87 -0.26 -22.51 19.25
N ALA A 88 -0.26 -21.54 20.13
CA ALA A 88 0.82 -21.31 21.09
C ALA A 88 0.36 -20.62 22.39
N PRO A 89 -0.63 -21.19 23.14
CA PRO A 89 -1.24 -20.54 24.31
C PRO A 89 -0.23 -20.21 25.41
N GLY A 90 0.84 -20.98 25.54
CA GLY A 90 1.92 -20.77 26.53
C GLY A 90 2.97 -19.73 26.14
N SER A 91 2.86 -19.09 24.96
CA SER A 91 3.81 -18.08 24.48
C SER A 91 3.24 -16.67 24.55
N SER A 92 4.06 -15.64 24.32
CA SER A 92 3.58 -14.27 24.17
C SER A 92 3.15 -13.98 22.71
N HIS A 93 2.21 -13.02 22.51
CA HIS A 93 1.85 -12.58 21.16
C HIS A 93 3.03 -11.96 20.39
N VAL A 94 4.01 -11.40 21.11
CA VAL A 94 5.26 -10.88 20.53
C VAL A 94 6.11 -12.03 19.98
N THR A 95 6.14 -13.19 20.64
CA THR A 95 6.84 -14.39 20.15
C THR A 95 6.22 -14.88 18.84
N VAL A 96 4.89 -14.87 18.73
CA VAL A 96 4.16 -15.19 17.49
C VAL A 96 4.48 -14.17 16.39
N TRP A 97 4.48 -12.88 16.72
CA TRP A 97 4.84 -11.82 15.76
C TRP A 97 6.27 -11.99 15.22
N LYS A 98 7.25 -12.26 16.09
CA LYS A 98 8.62 -12.55 15.67
C LYS A 98 8.70 -13.76 14.75
N ALA A 99 7.95 -14.84 15.06
CA ALA A 99 7.90 -16.04 14.23
C ALA A 99 7.30 -15.77 12.82
N LEU A 100 6.34 -14.85 12.69
CA LEU A 100 5.79 -14.44 11.40
C LEU A 100 6.81 -13.63 10.58
N LYS A 101 7.55 -12.73 11.22
CA LYS A 101 8.58 -11.89 10.57
C LYS A 101 9.84 -12.64 10.15
N GLU A 102 10.15 -13.75 10.80
CA GLU A 102 11.43 -14.48 10.66
C GLU A 102 11.72 -14.94 9.22
N THR A 103 10.70 -15.22 8.42
CA THR A 103 10.87 -15.71 7.03
C THR A 103 10.95 -14.62 5.98
N GLY A 104 10.59 -13.37 6.31
CA GLY A 104 10.49 -12.28 5.34
C GLY A 104 9.33 -12.40 4.33
N ASN A 105 8.66 -13.57 4.25
CA ASN A 105 7.62 -13.84 3.25
C ASN A 105 6.22 -13.36 3.67
N LEU A 106 6.04 -12.96 4.93
CA LEU A 106 4.77 -12.45 5.46
C LEU A 106 4.94 -11.02 5.90
N GLN A 107 4.12 -10.15 5.32
CA GLN A 107 4.06 -8.73 5.68
C GLN A 107 2.65 -8.42 6.20
N TYR A 108 2.56 -7.70 7.31
CA TYR A 108 1.28 -7.19 7.80
C TYR A 108 0.99 -5.88 7.09
N GLU A 109 0.00 -5.91 6.17
CA GLU A 109 -0.38 -4.77 5.34
C GLU A 109 -1.83 -4.37 5.58
N LYS A 110 -2.15 -3.11 5.32
CA LYS A 110 -3.55 -2.66 5.23
C LYS A 110 -4.18 -3.30 3.99
N MET A 111 -5.34 -3.95 4.17
CA MET A 111 -6.12 -4.45 3.03
C MET A 111 -6.47 -3.30 2.09
N LYS A 112 -6.24 -3.52 0.81
CA LYS A 112 -6.64 -2.55 -0.20
C LYS A 112 -8.13 -2.70 -0.48
N SER A 113 -8.84 -1.58 -0.50
CA SER A 113 -10.18 -1.54 -1.05
C SER A 113 -10.04 -1.52 -2.58
N ALA A 114 -10.49 -2.58 -3.22
CA ALA A 114 -10.60 -2.67 -4.67
C ALA A 114 -11.96 -3.33 -5.01
N PRO A 115 -12.56 -3.00 -6.15
CA PRO A 115 -13.76 -3.70 -6.61
C PRO A 115 -13.50 -5.20 -6.68
N LYS A 116 -14.47 -6.01 -6.26
CA LYS A 116 -14.37 -7.46 -6.40
C LYS A 116 -14.51 -7.82 -7.87
N LEU A 117 -13.42 -8.21 -8.50
CA LEU A 117 -13.42 -8.65 -9.89
C LEU A 117 -14.00 -10.06 -9.98
N THR A 118 -14.87 -10.27 -10.98
CA THR A 118 -15.28 -11.59 -11.42
C THR A 118 -14.34 -12.07 -12.52
N LYS A 119 -14.34 -13.36 -12.83
CA LYS A 119 -13.55 -13.92 -13.95
C LYS A 119 -13.87 -13.26 -15.29
N ASN A 120 -15.13 -12.86 -15.51
CA ASN A 120 -15.50 -12.11 -16.70
C ASN A 120 -14.88 -10.69 -16.70
N HIS A 121 -14.84 -10.02 -15.55
CA HIS A 121 -14.16 -8.71 -15.46
C HIS A 121 -12.67 -8.86 -15.76
N GLU A 122 -11.97 -9.85 -15.18
CA GLU A 122 -10.56 -10.12 -15.44
C GLU A 122 -10.32 -10.36 -16.95
N ARG A 123 -11.16 -11.19 -17.61
CA ARG A 123 -11.07 -11.46 -19.04
C ARG A 123 -11.23 -10.19 -19.89
N LEU A 124 -12.30 -9.42 -19.67
CA LEU A 124 -12.58 -8.20 -20.44
C LEU A 124 -11.49 -7.13 -20.23
N ARG A 125 -10.91 -7.04 -19.03
CA ARG A 125 -9.80 -6.16 -18.74
C ARG A 125 -8.51 -6.59 -19.45
N ALA A 126 -8.24 -7.90 -19.50
CA ALA A 126 -7.10 -8.44 -20.23
C ALA A 126 -7.26 -8.21 -21.75
N GLU A 127 -8.43 -8.46 -22.31
CA GLU A 127 -8.76 -8.20 -23.72
C GLU A 127 -8.59 -6.71 -24.07
N PHE A 128 -9.05 -5.82 -23.20
CA PHE A 128 -8.84 -4.38 -23.36
C PHE A 128 -7.34 -4.03 -23.43
N ALA A 129 -6.53 -4.62 -22.54
CA ALA A 129 -5.09 -4.38 -22.56
C ALA A 129 -4.41 -4.92 -23.82
N ASP A 130 -4.78 -6.09 -24.28
CA ASP A 130 -4.25 -6.70 -25.51
C ASP A 130 -4.57 -5.85 -26.74
N GLN A 131 -5.83 -5.34 -26.85
CA GLN A 131 -6.24 -4.46 -27.94
C GLN A 131 -5.49 -3.12 -27.98
N HIS A 132 -5.04 -2.63 -26.82
CA HIS A 132 -4.41 -1.33 -26.68
C HIS A 132 -2.93 -1.40 -26.29
N GLN A 133 -2.28 -2.58 -26.33
CA GLN A 133 -0.88 -2.74 -25.91
C GLN A 133 0.11 -1.95 -26.76
N THR A 134 -0.21 -1.70 -28.04
CA THR A 134 0.62 -0.94 -28.98
C THR A 134 0.37 0.55 -28.92
N TRP A 135 -0.67 0.99 -28.23
CA TRP A 135 -0.99 2.41 -28.12
C TRP A 135 0.07 3.16 -27.33
N THR A 136 0.49 4.29 -27.89
CA THR A 136 1.45 5.22 -27.29
C THR A 136 0.90 6.64 -27.30
N HIS A 137 0.91 7.31 -28.44
CA HIS A 137 0.39 8.67 -28.63
C HIS A 137 -1.13 8.70 -28.77
N GLU A 138 -1.77 7.58 -29.09
CA GLU A 138 -3.24 7.47 -29.16
C GLU A 138 -3.88 7.80 -27.81
N TRP A 139 -3.20 7.47 -26.71
CA TRP A 139 -3.67 7.83 -25.37
C TRP A 139 -3.80 9.34 -25.15
N ASN A 140 -3.07 10.16 -25.90
CA ASN A 140 -3.15 11.61 -25.81
C ASN A 140 -4.52 12.15 -26.22
N THR A 141 -5.23 11.45 -27.10
CA THR A 141 -6.53 11.84 -27.64
C THR A 141 -7.69 11.38 -26.75
N ILE A 142 -7.43 10.62 -25.69
CA ILE A 142 -8.48 10.16 -24.80
C ILE A 142 -8.79 11.22 -23.75
N ILE A 143 -10.05 11.57 -23.61
CA ILE A 143 -10.57 12.40 -22.51
C ILE A 143 -10.94 11.46 -21.37
N TRP A 144 -10.16 11.50 -20.31
CA TRP A 144 -10.35 10.76 -19.07
C TRP A 144 -11.30 11.48 -18.16
N SER A 145 -12.41 10.88 -17.79
CA SER A 145 -13.40 11.52 -16.91
C SER A 145 -13.84 10.63 -15.75
N ASP A 146 -14.35 11.25 -14.70
CA ASP A 146 -14.92 10.55 -13.54
C ASP A 146 -15.60 11.56 -12.59
N GLU A 147 -16.37 11.03 -11.62
CA GLU A 147 -16.96 11.78 -10.51
C GLU A 147 -16.13 11.61 -9.23
N LYS A 148 -16.01 12.70 -8.45
CA LYS A 148 -15.33 12.67 -7.16
C LYS A 148 -16.12 13.36 -6.08
N LYS A 149 -16.31 12.66 -4.97
CA LYS A 149 -16.93 13.22 -3.76
C LYS A 149 -15.86 13.81 -2.83
N PHE A 150 -16.10 15.02 -2.35
CA PHE A 150 -15.33 15.69 -1.31
C PHE A 150 -16.22 15.94 -0.10
N ASN A 151 -15.70 15.76 1.11
CA ASN A 151 -16.45 15.93 2.35
C ASN A 151 -15.96 17.18 3.09
N LEU A 152 -16.86 17.88 3.82
CA LEU A 152 -16.50 19.08 4.59
C LEU A 152 -15.50 18.76 5.70
N ASP A 153 -15.61 17.61 6.30
CA ASP A 153 -14.86 17.18 7.47
C ASP A 153 -13.53 16.45 7.15
N GLY A 154 -13.09 16.52 5.90
CA GLY A 154 -11.80 15.97 5.49
C GLY A 154 -11.89 14.80 4.51
N PRO A 155 -10.74 14.27 4.08
CA PRO A 155 -10.66 13.20 3.11
C PRO A 155 -11.13 11.86 3.68
N ASP A 156 -11.54 10.94 2.81
CA ASP A 156 -11.77 9.55 3.20
C ASP A 156 -10.43 8.88 3.56
N GLY A 157 -10.30 8.43 4.79
CA GLY A 157 -9.13 7.73 5.30
C GLY A 157 -8.35 8.49 6.37
N LEU A 158 -7.40 7.81 7.00
CA LEU A 158 -6.55 8.38 8.04
C LEU A 158 -5.34 9.07 7.40
N ALA A 159 -5.10 10.34 7.76
CA ALA A 159 -3.87 11.04 7.46
C ALA A 159 -2.75 10.61 8.42
N PHE A 160 -1.54 10.39 7.90
CA PHE A 160 -0.34 10.18 8.71
C PHE A 160 0.47 11.47 8.74
N TYR A 161 1.06 11.78 9.89
CA TYR A 161 1.97 12.91 10.03
C TYR A 161 3.19 12.53 10.87
N TRP A 162 4.28 13.30 10.72
CA TRP A 162 5.43 13.17 11.59
C TRP A 162 5.14 13.91 12.90
N HIS A 163 5.01 13.14 13.99
CA HIS A 163 4.77 13.68 15.32
C HIS A 163 6.10 13.96 16.01
N ASP A 164 6.35 15.20 16.36
CA ASP A 164 7.42 15.55 17.31
C ASP A 164 6.96 15.17 18.72
N LEU A 165 7.55 14.12 19.28
CA LEU A 165 7.17 13.58 20.59
C LEU A 165 7.35 14.57 21.76
N ARG A 166 8.00 15.71 21.52
CA ARG A 166 8.14 16.79 22.50
C ARG A 166 6.95 17.73 22.54
N THR A 167 6.02 17.62 21.60
CA THR A 167 4.81 18.43 21.51
C THR A 167 3.56 17.59 21.74
N GLN A 168 2.44 18.26 22.05
CA GLN A 168 1.16 17.57 22.13
C GLN A 168 0.75 16.99 20.76
N PRO A 169 0.17 15.75 20.70
CA PRO A 169 -0.31 15.18 19.44
C PRO A 169 -1.34 16.10 18.79
N ARG A 170 -1.26 16.27 17.47
CA ARG A 170 -2.35 16.91 16.72
C ARG A 170 -3.55 15.97 16.71
N CYS A 171 -4.63 16.41 17.32
CA CYS A 171 -5.92 15.74 17.26
C CYS A 171 -6.69 16.27 16.06
N PHE A 172 -7.06 15.39 15.15
CA PHE A 172 -8.04 15.71 14.12
C PHE A 172 -9.44 15.49 14.70
N SER A 173 -10.36 16.41 14.42
CA SER A 173 -11.73 16.16 14.82
C SER A 173 -12.22 14.88 14.15
N LYS A 174 -12.93 14.06 14.90
CA LYS A 174 -13.61 12.88 14.33
C LYS A 174 -14.53 13.37 13.23
N ARG A 175 -14.52 12.68 12.09
CA ARG A 175 -15.48 12.88 11.03
C ARG A 175 -16.90 12.79 11.62
N ASN A 176 -17.65 13.89 11.55
CA ASN A 176 -19.06 13.89 11.88
C ASN A 176 -19.82 13.33 10.67
N PHE A 177 -20.23 12.06 10.74
CA PHE A 177 -21.07 11.48 9.69
C PHE A 177 -22.31 12.38 9.49
N GLY A 178 -22.42 13.00 8.30
CA GLY A 178 -23.51 13.93 7.98
C GLY A 178 -23.10 15.40 7.78
N GLY A 179 -21.82 15.75 7.91
CA GLY A 179 -21.31 17.14 7.80
C GLY A 179 -21.44 17.82 6.43
N GLY A 180 -21.98 17.13 5.42
CA GLY A 180 -22.11 17.64 4.05
C GLY A 180 -20.96 17.22 3.13
N SER A 181 -21.22 17.28 1.84
CA SER A 181 -20.26 16.90 0.80
C SER A 181 -20.56 17.61 -0.52
N VAL A 182 -19.54 17.65 -1.36
CA VAL A 182 -19.62 18.16 -2.74
C VAL A 182 -19.25 17.01 -3.67
N MET A 183 -20.08 16.75 -4.66
CA MET A 183 -19.77 15.88 -5.77
C MET A 183 -19.32 16.74 -6.95
N ILE A 184 -18.21 16.39 -7.58
CA ILE A 184 -17.72 17.06 -8.78
C ILE A 184 -17.60 16.05 -9.91
N TRP A 185 -17.68 16.56 -11.15
CA TRP A 185 -17.26 15.85 -12.35
C TRP A 185 -16.24 16.70 -13.09
N ALA A 186 -15.26 16.04 -13.68
CA ALA A 186 -14.32 16.68 -14.61
C ALA A 186 -13.71 15.67 -15.57
N GLY A 187 -13.07 16.19 -16.61
CA GLY A 187 -12.29 15.40 -17.56
C GLY A 187 -10.99 16.10 -17.95
N PHE A 188 -10.04 15.33 -18.46
CA PHE A 188 -8.80 15.84 -19.02
C PHE A 188 -8.23 14.94 -20.13
N SER A 189 -7.41 15.51 -20.99
CA SER A 189 -6.56 14.77 -21.94
C SER A 189 -5.13 15.33 -21.90
N ALA A 190 -4.24 14.88 -22.77
CA ALA A 190 -2.92 15.49 -22.92
C ALA A 190 -2.98 16.96 -23.36
N PHE A 191 -4.07 17.39 -23.97
CA PHE A 191 -4.25 18.78 -24.47
C PHE A 191 -4.76 19.76 -23.41
N GLY A 192 -5.22 19.27 -22.25
CA GLY A 192 -5.72 20.10 -21.16
C GLY A 192 -6.83 19.46 -20.35
N LYS A 193 -7.61 20.29 -19.67
CA LYS A 193 -8.68 19.87 -18.76
C LYS A 193 -9.99 20.60 -19.10
N THR A 194 -11.14 19.96 -18.79
CA THR A 194 -12.47 20.59 -18.87
C THR A 194 -12.64 21.63 -17.77
N SER A 195 -13.68 22.46 -17.87
CA SER A 195 -14.23 23.13 -16.69
C SER A 195 -14.71 22.08 -15.67
N LEU A 196 -14.67 22.44 -14.39
CA LEU A 196 -15.14 21.61 -13.30
C LEU A 196 -16.66 21.73 -13.17
N ALA A 197 -17.39 20.63 -13.12
CA ALA A 197 -18.80 20.60 -12.83
C ALA A 197 -19.07 20.28 -11.35
N PHE A 198 -19.93 21.06 -10.71
CA PHE A 198 -20.46 20.72 -9.38
C PHE A 198 -21.81 20.02 -9.55
N VAL A 199 -21.90 18.78 -9.06
CA VAL A 199 -23.06 17.94 -9.22
C VAL A 199 -23.97 18.08 -8.00
N ASP A 200 -25.16 18.60 -8.18
CA ASP A 200 -26.14 18.74 -7.11
C ASP A 200 -27.13 17.59 -7.14
N GLY A 201 -27.30 16.95 -5.98
CA GLY A 201 -28.27 15.87 -5.78
C GLY A 201 -27.98 14.58 -6.55
N ARG A 202 -29.02 13.84 -6.91
CA ARG A 202 -28.94 12.59 -7.63
C ARG A 202 -29.01 12.81 -9.14
N MET A 203 -27.95 12.52 -9.84
CA MET A 203 -27.88 12.67 -11.30
C MET A 203 -28.68 11.57 -11.99
N ASN A 204 -29.53 11.94 -12.94
CA ASN A 204 -30.16 11.06 -13.92
C ASN A 204 -29.54 11.25 -15.30
N SER A 205 -29.98 10.48 -16.30
CA SER A 205 -29.43 10.54 -17.67
C SER A 205 -29.61 11.92 -18.33
N ILE A 206 -30.70 12.64 -18.05
CA ILE A 206 -30.96 13.98 -18.60
C ILE A 206 -30.00 14.99 -17.97
N GLY A 207 -29.85 14.96 -16.64
CA GLY A 207 -28.89 15.81 -15.92
C GLY A 207 -27.44 15.54 -16.35
N TYR A 208 -27.10 14.27 -16.58
CA TYR A 208 -25.78 13.92 -17.10
C TYR A 208 -25.55 14.48 -18.50
N GLN A 209 -26.52 14.35 -19.42
CA GLN A 209 -26.41 14.93 -20.77
C GLN A 209 -26.30 16.44 -20.75
N ALA A 210 -27.03 17.13 -19.85
CA ALA A 210 -26.92 18.58 -19.66
C ALA A 210 -25.51 18.97 -19.18
N MET A 211 -24.97 18.28 -18.20
CA MET A 211 -23.60 18.47 -17.71
C MET A 211 -22.56 18.24 -18.82
N MET A 212 -22.71 17.19 -19.63
CA MET A 212 -21.85 16.96 -20.80
C MET A 212 -21.96 18.09 -21.82
N ALA A 213 -23.16 18.62 -22.06
CA ALA A 213 -23.33 19.75 -22.95
C ALA A 213 -22.63 21.03 -22.45
N GLU A 214 -22.61 21.25 -21.14
CA GLU A 214 -22.02 22.45 -20.53
C GLU A 214 -20.48 22.33 -20.40
N HIS A 215 -19.94 21.16 -20.07
CA HIS A 215 -18.54 21.02 -19.72
C HIS A 215 -17.70 20.25 -20.74
N LEU A 216 -18.26 19.21 -21.37
CA LEU A 216 -17.53 18.38 -22.36
C LEU A 216 -17.57 19.01 -23.76
N LEU A 217 -18.75 19.48 -24.26
CA LEU A 217 -18.84 20.02 -25.62
C LEU A 217 -17.93 21.23 -25.87
N PRO A 218 -17.81 22.23 -24.96
CA PRO A 218 -16.86 23.33 -25.17
C PRO A 218 -15.41 22.83 -25.24
N TYR A 219 -15.05 21.82 -24.47
CA TYR A 219 -13.73 21.22 -24.52
C TYR A 219 -13.48 20.52 -25.87
N LEU A 220 -14.42 19.71 -26.34
CA LEU A 220 -14.33 19.06 -27.67
C LEU A 220 -14.22 20.10 -28.79
N ASN A 221 -15.03 21.15 -28.74
CA ASN A 221 -15.00 22.23 -29.74
C ASN A 221 -13.64 22.95 -29.76
N ARG A 222 -13.02 23.16 -28.60
CA ARG A 222 -11.70 23.79 -28.50
C ARG A 222 -10.59 22.95 -29.17
N PHE A 223 -10.70 21.64 -29.15
CA PHE A 223 -9.68 20.71 -29.64
C PHE A 223 -10.19 19.82 -30.79
N GLN A 224 -11.05 20.34 -31.65
CA GLN A 224 -11.66 19.58 -32.78
C GLN A 224 -10.61 18.87 -33.67
N ALA A 225 -9.50 19.54 -33.94
CA ALA A 225 -8.43 18.99 -34.77
C ALA A 225 -7.74 17.73 -34.17
N ALA A 226 -7.89 17.49 -32.85
CA ALA A 226 -7.26 16.37 -32.17
C ALA A 226 -8.08 15.07 -32.25
N ASN A 227 -9.31 15.10 -32.82
CA ASN A 227 -10.22 13.97 -32.93
C ASN A 227 -10.34 13.16 -31.62
N LEU A 228 -10.77 13.82 -30.54
CA LEU A 228 -10.78 13.29 -29.20
C LEU A 228 -11.82 12.18 -29.02
N THR A 229 -11.47 11.15 -28.27
CA THR A 229 -12.36 10.07 -27.85
C THR A 229 -12.67 10.21 -26.36
N PHE A 230 -13.95 10.15 -26.00
CA PHE A 230 -14.37 10.33 -24.60
C PHE A 230 -14.42 9.00 -23.85
N MET A 231 -13.80 8.94 -22.67
CA MET A 231 -13.89 7.81 -21.74
C MET A 231 -14.81 8.16 -20.58
N GLN A 232 -15.79 7.30 -20.34
CA GLN A 232 -16.64 7.27 -19.16
C GLN A 232 -16.73 5.84 -18.62
N ASP A 233 -17.09 5.67 -17.36
CA ASP A 233 -17.37 4.37 -16.79
C ASP A 233 -18.73 3.80 -17.25
N ASN A 234 -19.04 2.58 -16.80
CA ASN A 234 -20.27 1.88 -17.14
C ASN A 234 -21.40 2.10 -16.11
N ALA A 235 -21.43 3.24 -15.40
CA ALA A 235 -22.55 3.57 -14.51
C ALA A 235 -23.87 3.56 -15.29
N SER A 236 -24.97 3.24 -14.63
CA SER A 236 -26.27 3.04 -15.27
C SER A 236 -26.74 4.29 -16.06
N VAL A 237 -26.45 5.49 -15.57
CA VAL A 237 -26.77 6.76 -16.25
C VAL A 237 -25.91 6.96 -17.50
N HIS A 238 -24.65 6.54 -17.49
CA HIS A 238 -23.72 6.62 -18.61
C HIS A 238 -24.05 5.59 -19.70
N ALA A 239 -24.39 4.38 -19.28
CA ALA A 239 -24.69 3.26 -20.17
C ALA A 239 -26.13 3.26 -20.71
N SER A 240 -26.99 4.21 -20.28
CA SER A 240 -28.38 4.27 -20.71
C SER A 240 -28.50 4.48 -22.20
N ALA A 241 -29.58 3.92 -22.82
CA ALA A 241 -29.85 4.09 -24.25
C ALA A 241 -29.95 5.58 -24.63
N SER A 242 -30.62 6.39 -23.80
CA SER A 242 -30.76 7.84 -24.01
C SER A 242 -29.39 8.53 -24.07
N THR A 243 -28.48 8.22 -23.16
CA THR A 243 -27.15 8.83 -23.14
C THR A 243 -26.30 8.39 -24.34
N LYS A 244 -26.34 7.10 -24.70
CA LYS A 244 -25.65 6.60 -25.90
C LYS A 244 -26.16 7.25 -27.19
N THR A 245 -27.44 7.40 -27.32
CA THR A 245 -28.07 8.09 -28.48
C THR A 245 -27.64 9.57 -28.49
N TRP A 246 -27.61 10.23 -27.35
CA TRP A 246 -27.19 11.62 -27.22
C TRP A 246 -25.74 11.85 -27.70
N PHE A 247 -24.79 10.94 -27.35
CA PHE A 247 -23.41 10.99 -27.82
C PHE A 247 -23.32 10.71 -29.33
N ALA A 248 -24.02 9.67 -29.81
CA ALA A 248 -24.05 9.30 -31.24
C ALA A 248 -24.56 10.44 -32.12
N GLN A 249 -25.66 11.11 -31.74
CA GLN A 249 -26.23 12.27 -32.47
C GLN A 249 -25.25 13.46 -32.57
N ARG A 250 -24.26 13.54 -31.67
CA ARG A 250 -23.23 14.60 -31.66
C ARG A 250 -21.89 14.17 -32.23
N GLY A 251 -21.82 12.94 -32.77
CA GLY A 251 -20.61 12.41 -33.36
C GLY A 251 -19.47 12.22 -32.35
N ILE A 252 -19.80 12.07 -31.05
CA ILE A 252 -18.78 11.89 -30.00
C ILE A 252 -18.39 10.41 -29.92
N SER A 253 -17.13 10.12 -30.18
CA SER A 253 -16.56 8.77 -30.06
C SER A 253 -16.39 8.42 -28.59
N LEU A 254 -16.85 7.21 -28.21
CA LEU A 254 -16.73 6.67 -26.86
C LEU A 254 -15.69 5.55 -26.83
N LEU A 255 -14.77 5.60 -25.88
CA LEU A 255 -13.84 4.49 -25.62
C LEU A 255 -14.61 3.33 -24.96
N GLN A 256 -14.47 2.13 -25.52
CA GLN A 256 -15.02 0.91 -24.92
C GLN A 256 -14.26 0.57 -23.64
N TRP A 257 -14.84 0.90 -22.49
CA TRP A 257 -14.17 0.80 -21.20
C TRP A 257 -14.56 -0.47 -20.45
N PRO A 258 -13.59 -1.24 -19.90
CA PRO A 258 -13.89 -2.42 -19.10
C PRO A 258 -14.47 -2.03 -17.74
N ALA A 259 -15.51 -2.74 -17.31
CA ALA A 259 -16.13 -2.51 -16.01
C ALA A 259 -15.16 -2.75 -14.85
N CYS A 260 -15.41 -2.12 -13.70
CA CYS A 260 -14.61 -2.26 -12.46
C CYS A 260 -13.14 -1.92 -12.65
N SER A 261 -12.81 -0.85 -13.40
CA SER A 261 -11.46 -0.50 -13.80
C SER A 261 -10.98 0.90 -13.35
N PRO A 262 -11.22 1.33 -12.09
CA PRO A 262 -10.75 2.63 -11.63
C PRO A 262 -9.20 2.70 -11.59
N ASP A 263 -8.52 1.57 -11.38
CA ASP A 263 -7.08 1.44 -11.38
C ASP A 263 -6.43 1.72 -12.75
N LEU A 264 -7.21 1.62 -13.83
CA LEU A 264 -6.76 1.97 -15.18
C LEU A 264 -7.01 3.45 -15.50
N ASN A 265 -7.96 4.11 -14.83
CA ASN A 265 -8.31 5.49 -15.12
C ASN A 265 -7.32 6.47 -14.48
N PRO A 266 -6.54 7.25 -15.27
CA PRO A 266 -5.55 8.17 -14.72
C PRO A 266 -6.16 9.35 -13.94
N ILE A 267 -7.44 9.65 -14.11
CA ILE A 267 -8.10 10.72 -13.35
C ILE A 267 -8.18 10.38 -11.85
N GLU A 268 -8.20 9.10 -11.48
CA GLU A 268 -8.18 8.70 -10.07
C GLU A 268 -6.88 9.12 -9.36
N ASN A 269 -5.76 9.14 -10.09
CA ASN A 269 -4.50 9.68 -9.59
C ASN A 269 -4.55 11.21 -9.47
N LEU A 270 -5.21 11.88 -10.41
CA LEU A 270 -5.44 13.32 -10.36
C LEU A 270 -6.34 13.68 -9.16
N TRP A 271 -7.41 12.92 -8.91
CA TRP A 271 -8.22 13.06 -7.70
C TRP A 271 -7.39 12.93 -6.41
N GLY A 272 -6.46 11.97 -6.38
CA GLY A 272 -5.54 11.82 -5.24
C GLY A 272 -4.63 13.05 -5.05
N GLN A 273 -4.23 13.74 -6.12
CA GLN A 273 -3.47 14.98 -6.04
C GLN A 273 -4.34 16.14 -5.56
N LEU A 274 -5.56 16.30 -6.09
CA LEU A 274 -6.50 17.31 -5.65
C LEU A 274 -6.86 17.17 -4.17
N VAL A 275 -7.19 15.97 -3.71
CA VAL A 275 -7.49 15.68 -2.30
C VAL A 275 -6.35 16.15 -1.40
N ARG A 276 -5.10 15.90 -1.76
CA ARG A 276 -3.94 16.36 -0.97
C ARG A 276 -3.81 17.88 -0.93
N ARG A 277 -4.17 18.59 -2.01
CA ARG A 277 -4.15 20.07 -2.05
C ARG A 277 -5.31 20.67 -1.27
N VAL A 278 -6.53 20.21 -1.53
CA VAL A 278 -7.76 20.72 -0.89
C VAL A 278 -7.68 20.57 0.63
N TYR A 279 -7.16 19.43 1.11
CA TYR A 279 -7.05 19.14 2.54
C TYR A 279 -5.61 19.29 3.08
N ALA A 280 -4.78 20.10 2.42
CA ALA A 280 -3.45 20.39 2.94
C ALA A 280 -3.54 20.89 4.39
N ASP A 281 -2.53 20.58 5.20
CA ASP A 281 -2.47 20.90 6.63
C ASP A 281 -3.68 20.45 7.45
N CYS A 282 -4.35 19.38 6.99
CA CYS A 282 -5.53 18.79 7.63
C CYS A 282 -6.72 19.75 7.69
N ARG A 283 -6.84 20.61 6.68
CA ARG A 283 -7.92 21.60 6.55
C ARG A 283 -9.28 20.92 6.53
N GLN A 284 -10.23 21.52 7.25
CA GLN A 284 -11.65 21.19 7.23
C GLN A 284 -12.45 22.44 6.83
N PHE A 285 -13.66 22.23 6.33
CA PHE A 285 -14.49 23.29 5.81
C PHE A 285 -15.77 23.43 6.62
N HIS A 286 -16.18 24.67 6.91
CA HIS A 286 -17.39 24.94 7.68
C HIS A 286 -18.65 24.94 6.81
N ASN A 287 -18.51 25.19 5.53
CA ASN A 287 -19.64 25.23 4.59
C ASN A 287 -19.24 24.71 3.20
N VAL A 288 -20.25 24.44 2.39
CA VAL A 288 -20.11 23.90 1.03
C VAL A 288 -19.41 24.89 0.08
N ASN A 289 -19.65 26.20 0.24
CA ASN A 289 -19.08 27.21 -0.66
C ASN A 289 -17.57 27.31 -0.48
N ASP A 290 -17.06 27.27 0.76
CA ASP A 290 -15.62 27.30 1.02
C ASP A 290 -14.94 26.05 0.43
N LEU A 291 -15.58 24.88 0.54
CA LEU A 291 -15.08 23.65 -0.05
C LEU A 291 -15.09 23.73 -1.59
N LYS A 292 -16.19 24.22 -2.21
CA LYS A 292 -16.27 24.43 -3.67
C LYS A 292 -15.15 25.38 -4.15
N ALA A 293 -14.93 26.49 -3.46
CA ALA A 293 -13.87 27.43 -3.79
C ALA A 293 -12.47 26.79 -3.71
N ALA A 294 -12.20 26.03 -2.65
CA ALA A 294 -10.92 25.34 -2.50
C ALA A 294 -10.69 24.25 -3.57
N ILE A 295 -11.74 23.54 -3.96
CA ILE A 295 -11.68 22.55 -5.05
C ILE A 295 -11.40 23.25 -6.38
N GLN A 296 -12.07 24.38 -6.67
CA GLN A 296 -11.85 25.15 -7.89
C GLN A 296 -10.41 25.64 -8.00
N VAL A 297 -9.88 26.25 -6.95
CA VAL A 297 -8.47 26.69 -6.91
C VAL A 297 -7.52 25.52 -7.16
N ALA A 298 -7.73 24.37 -6.47
CA ALA A 298 -6.90 23.20 -6.66
C ALA A 298 -6.97 22.63 -8.09
N TRP A 299 -8.15 22.73 -8.73
CA TRP A 299 -8.33 22.32 -10.13
C TRP A 299 -7.60 23.28 -11.07
N ASP A 300 -7.70 24.58 -10.85
CA ASP A 300 -7.07 25.60 -11.71
C ASP A 300 -5.54 25.50 -11.69
N GLU A 301 -4.96 25.11 -10.54
CA GLU A 301 -3.52 24.87 -10.37
C GLU A 301 -2.99 23.59 -11.04
N VAL A 302 -3.84 22.73 -11.59
CA VAL A 302 -3.39 21.52 -12.32
C VAL A 302 -2.70 21.94 -13.60
N THR A 303 -1.42 21.60 -13.74
CA THR A 303 -0.56 21.98 -14.87
C THR A 303 -0.67 20.99 -16.04
N ALA A 304 -0.33 21.46 -17.24
CA ALA A 304 -0.27 20.61 -18.44
C ALA A 304 0.71 19.44 -18.28
N ASP A 305 1.86 19.66 -17.63
CA ASP A 305 2.85 18.61 -17.38
C ASP A 305 2.29 17.48 -16.49
N GLN A 306 1.48 17.83 -15.49
CA GLN A 306 0.82 16.84 -14.65
C GLN A 306 -0.14 15.96 -15.45
N LEU A 307 -0.95 16.57 -16.33
CA LEU A 307 -1.89 15.84 -17.19
C LEU A 307 -1.15 14.93 -18.16
N THR A 308 -0.14 15.45 -18.86
CA THR A 308 0.70 14.69 -19.78
C THR A 308 1.39 13.51 -19.10
N ASN A 309 1.95 13.71 -17.90
CA ASN A 309 2.57 12.61 -17.14
C ASN A 309 1.58 11.51 -16.75
N LEU A 310 0.33 11.89 -16.44
CA LEU A 310 -0.73 10.92 -16.13
C LEU A 310 -1.11 10.12 -17.38
N VAL A 311 -1.30 10.77 -18.53
CA VAL A 311 -1.59 10.10 -19.81
C VAL A 311 -0.43 9.18 -20.22
N ASN A 312 0.81 9.64 -20.12
CA ASN A 312 2.01 8.85 -20.44
C ASN A 312 2.18 7.61 -19.55
N SER A 313 1.41 7.49 -18.48
CA SER A 313 1.41 6.29 -17.64
C SER A 313 0.63 5.12 -18.25
N MET A 314 -0.21 5.35 -19.26
CA MET A 314 -1.13 4.35 -19.81
C MET A 314 -0.42 3.12 -20.43
N PRO A 315 0.63 3.25 -21.25
CA PRO A 315 1.34 2.07 -21.77
C PRO A 315 1.86 1.17 -20.64
N LYS A 316 2.35 1.75 -19.55
CA LYS A 316 2.81 0.97 -18.39
C LYS A 316 1.64 0.29 -17.67
N ARG A 317 0.45 0.93 -17.57
CA ARG A 317 -0.75 0.30 -17.00
C ARG A 317 -1.18 -0.89 -17.86
N MET A 318 -1.20 -0.77 -19.18
CA MET A 318 -1.54 -1.88 -20.09
C MET A 318 -0.57 -3.06 -19.90
N ASN A 319 0.73 -2.80 -19.87
CA ASN A 319 1.73 -3.83 -19.63
C ASN A 319 1.55 -4.53 -18.26
N LEU A 320 1.22 -3.78 -17.20
CA LEU A 320 0.94 -4.35 -15.88
C LEU A 320 -0.34 -5.18 -15.89
N LEU A 321 -1.35 -4.74 -16.61
CA LEU A 321 -2.65 -5.42 -16.71
C LEU A 321 -2.50 -6.76 -17.44
N ILE A 322 -1.76 -6.80 -18.54
CA ILE A 322 -1.42 -8.05 -19.27
C ILE A 322 -0.68 -9.00 -18.32
N LYS A 323 0.37 -8.53 -17.65
CA LYS A 323 1.16 -9.35 -16.71
C LYS A 323 0.34 -9.89 -15.54
N SER A 324 -0.71 -9.18 -15.12
CA SER A 324 -1.58 -9.61 -14.04
C SER A 324 -2.72 -10.51 -14.50
N GLY A 325 -2.89 -10.76 -15.81
CA GLY A 325 -4.02 -11.51 -16.36
C GLY A 325 -5.37 -10.83 -16.11
N GLY A 326 -5.41 -9.50 -16.20
CA GLY A 326 -6.62 -8.71 -15.99
C GLY A 326 -6.97 -8.40 -14.53
N MET A 327 -6.19 -8.86 -13.56
CA MET A 327 -6.37 -8.52 -12.14
C MET A 327 -6.12 -7.04 -11.86
N SER A 328 -6.58 -6.55 -10.71
CA SER A 328 -6.33 -5.18 -10.28
C SER A 328 -4.82 -4.88 -10.17
N ILE A 329 -4.42 -3.76 -10.74
CA ILE A 329 -3.02 -3.30 -10.75
C ILE A 329 -2.78 -2.24 -9.67
N LYS A 330 -1.51 -2.12 -9.26
CA LYS A 330 -1.08 -1.05 -8.37
C LYS A 330 -0.61 0.12 -9.23
N TYR A 331 -1.42 1.18 -9.25
CA TYR A 331 -1.03 2.37 -9.97
C TYR A 331 -1.42 3.64 -9.23
#